data_4efe74976099c8b4046b9dc3b2ed3fdd
#
_entry.id   4efe74976099c8b4046b9dc3b2ed3fdd
#
_cell.length_a   1.000
_cell.length_b   1.000
_cell.length_c   1.000
_cell.angle_alpha   90.00
_cell.angle_beta   90.00
_cell.angle_gamma   90.00
#
_symmetry.space_group_name_H-M   'P 1'
#
loop_
_entity.id
_entity.type
_entity.pdbx_description
1 polymer ?
#
loop_
_entity_poly.entity_id
_entity_poly.type
_entity_poly.pdbx_seq_one_letter_code
_entity_poly.pdbx_strand_id
1 'polypeptide(L)'
;MDIFDILGPVMVGPSSSHTAGAARIGKMARTLLGGEPMEARIHLHGSFAETGSGHGTDRALVAGLLGMNPDDMRIPFAFQEAEKAGLHFTVDKIDLRDAHPNTAVIEVRDAHGKQLELQAASIGGGRIVVNKLDGIDVSFTGDYNTLVVRNHDENGALAAVTTILSQLRINVANMSLCRHKRGGDALMVIETDQHIKTHQVSFLAELPGILSVTYYDKEDEDHVS
;
A
#
# COMPACT_ATOMS: atom_id res chain seq x y z
N MET A 1 14.14 12.15 -18.60
CA MET A 1 12.66 12.28 -18.54
C MET A 1 12.15 11.52 -19.74
N ASP A 2 11.57 10.35 -19.51
CA ASP A 2 11.01 9.51 -20.57
C ASP A 2 9.72 10.16 -21.07
N ILE A 3 9.36 9.96 -22.34
CA ILE A 3 8.11 10.48 -22.91
C ILE A 3 6.89 9.94 -22.17
N PHE A 4 6.99 8.76 -21.60
CA PHE A 4 5.96 8.13 -20.76
C PHE A 4 5.74 8.82 -19.41
N ASP A 5 6.76 9.52 -18.88
CA ASP A 5 6.61 10.36 -17.67
C ASP A 5 5.68 11.56 -17.91
N ILE A 6 5.48 11.94 -19.18
CA ILE A 6 4.65 13.09 -19.58
C ILE A 6 3.21 12.67 -19.88
N LEU A 7 2.99 11.44 -20.36
CA LEU A 7 1.68 10.99 -20.81
C LEU A 7 0.74 10.57 -19.67
N GLY A 8 1.26 10.41 -18.46
CA GLY A 8 0.50 9.91 -17.30
C GLY A 8 0.11 8.42 -17.43
N PRO A 9 -0.40 7.82 -16.37
CA PRO A 9 -0.78 6.40 -16.38
C PRO A 9 -2.01 6.16 -17.25
N VAL A 10 -2.08 4.97 -17.86
CA VAL A 10 -3.32 4.46 -18.45
C VAL A 10 -4.32 4.26 -17.30
N MET A 11 -5.51 4.85 -17.41
CA MET A 11 -6.49 4.82 -16.34
C MET A 11 -7.92 4.98 -16.83
N VAL A 12 -8.88 4.52 -16.06
CA VAL A 12 -10.31 4.74 -16.26
C VAL A 12 -10.75 5.85 -15.30
N GLY A 13 -10.91 7.07 -15.83
CA GLY A 13 -11.39 8.21 -15.05
C GLY A 13 -10.72 9.54 -15.44
N PRO A 14 -11.25 10.67 -14.96
CA PRO A 14 -10.85 12.00 -15.43
C PRO A 14 -9.57 12.55 -14.74
N SER A 15 -9.07 11.91 -13.68
CA SER A 15 -8.01 12.46 -12.85
C SER A 15 -6.98 11.41 -12.43
N SER A 16 -5.71 11.63 -12.76
CA SER A 16 -4.63 10.74 -12.36
C SER A 16 -4.47 10.65 -10.84
N SER A 17 -4.71 11.74 -10.11
CA SER A 17 -4.62 11.73 -8.64
C SER A 17 -5.84 11.07 -7.99
N HIS A 18 -7.06 11.42 -8.45
CA HIS A 18 -8.31 10.98 -7.83
C HIS A 18 -8.76 9.59 -8.29
N THR A 19 -8.26 9.09 -9.40
CA THR A 19 -8.57 7.75 -9.89
C THR A 19 -7.36 6.83 -9.79
N ALA A 20 -6.29 7.06 -10.57
CA ALA A 20 -5.15 6.14 -10.58
C ALA A 20 -4.43 6.09 -9.21
N GLY A 21 -4.16 7.25 -8.61
CA GLY A 21 -3.55 7.30 -7.29
C GLY A 21 -4.41 6.68 -6.19
N ALA A 22 -5.73 6.92 -6.24
CA ALA A 22 -6.66 6.33 -5.28
C ALA A 22 -6.76 4.79 -5.43
N ALA A 23 -6.85 4.27 -6.66
CA ALA A 23 -6.84 2.83 -6.90
C ALA A 23 -5.54 2.17 -6.39
N ARG A 24 -4.39 2.80 -6.62
CA ARG A 24 -3.11 2.33 -6.08
C ARG A 24 -3.04 2.35 -4.55
N ILE A 25 -3.62 3.37 -3.90
CA ILE A 25 -3.70 3.41 -2.43
C ILE A 25 -4.54 2.22 -1.91
N GLY A 26 -5.69 1.95 -2.51
CA GLY A 26 -6.52 0.80 -2.15
C GLY A 26 -5.80 -0.54 -2.38
N LYS A 27 -5.13 -0.69 -3.53
CA LYS A 27 -4.35 -1.89 -3.86
C LYS A 27 -3.17 -2.08 -2.88
N MET A 28 -2.48 -0.99 -2.51
CA MET A 28 -1.42 -1.03 -1.50
C MET A 28 -1.95 -1.54 -0.15
N ALA A 29 -3.10 -1.05 0.31
CA ALA A 29 -3.71 -1.52 1.55
C ALA A 29 -4.04 -3.03 1.50
N ARG A 30 -4.63 -3.53 0.39
CA ARG A 30 -4.88 -4.96 0.18
C ARG A 30 -3.58 -5.78 0.21
N THR A 31 -2.56 -5.33 -0.52
CA THR A 31 -1.27 -6.03 -0.60
C THR A 31 -0.58 -6.11 0.77
N LEU A 32 -0.55 -5.01 1.51
CA LEU A 32 0.06 -4.97 2.85
C LEU A 32 -0.75 -5.73 3.91
N LEU A 33 -2.07 -5.84 3.73
CA LEU A 33 -2.89 -6.75 4.53
C LEU A 33 -2.47 -8.21 4.27
N GLY A 34 -2.05 -8.52 3.04
CA GLY A 34 -1.60 -9.86 2.63
C GLY A 34 -2.74 -10.83 2.38
N GLY A 35 -3.94 -10.33 2.12
CA GLY A 35 -5.14 -11.12 1.87
C GLY A 35 -6.30 -10.27 1.35
N GLU A 36 -7.44 -10.91 1.13
CA GLU A 36 -8.66 -10.23 0.69
C GLU A 36 -9.31 -9.50 1.86
N PRO A 37 -9.51 -8.17 1.78
CA PRO A 37 -10.22 -7.44 2.81
C PRO A 37 -11.72 -7.82 2.78
N MET A 38 -12.28 -8.09 3.95
CA MET A 38 -13.71 -8.33 4.16
C MET A 38 -14.42 -7.11 4.75
N GLU A 39 -13.68 -6.29 5.49
CA GLU A 39 -14.18 -5.04 6.05
C GLU A 39 -13.19 -3.92 5.74
N ALA A 40 -13.69 -2.72 5.41
CA ALA A 40 -12.88 -1.54 5.21
C ALA A 40 -13.56 -0.28 5.76
N ARG A 41 -12.77 0.58 6.42
CA ARG A 41 -13.15 1.95 6.74
C ARG A 41 -12.21 2.88 6.00
N ILE A 42 -12.76 3.79 5.22
CA ILE A 42 -12.03 4.69 4.35
C ILE A 42 -12.32 6.11 4.79
N HIS A 43 -11.30 6.81 5.27
CA HIS A 43 -11.41 8.19 5.72
C HIS A 43 -10.69 9.08 4.71
N LEU A 44 -11.41 10.02 4.10
CA LEU A 44 -10.91 10.93 3.08
C LEU A 44 -10.56 12.29 3.67
N HIS A 45 -9.37 12.81 3.34
CA HIS A 45 -8.91 14.13 3.76
C HIS A 45 -8.82 15.10 2.59
N GLY A 46 -9.03 16.39 2.88
CA GLY A 46 -8.78 17.51 1.98
C GLY A 46 -9.53 17.38 0.64
N SER A 47 -8.82 17.45 -0.48
CA SER A 47 -9.42 17.37 -1.81
C SER A 47 -10.09 16.02 -2.08
N PHE A 48 -9.57 14.92 -1.52
CA PHE A 48 -10.25 13.63 -1.59
C PHE A 48 -11.62 13.67 -0.90
N ALA A 49 -11.74 14.37 0.23
CA ALA A 49 -12.99 14.52 0.96
C ALA A 49 -13.99 15.47 0.27
N GLU A 50 -13.49 16.52 -0.39
CA GLU A 50 -14.30 17.53 -1.04
C GLU A 50 -14.90 17.05 -2.37
N THR A 51 -14.10 16.32 -3.15
CA THR A 51 -14.44 15.93 -4.52
C THR A 51 -14.62 14.43 -4.71
N GLY A 52 -14.49 13.63 -3.64
CA GLY A 52 -14.40 12.17 -3.68
C GLY A 52 -15.51 11.49 -4.46
N SER A 53 -16.77 11.83 -4.22
CA SER A 53 -17.92 11.24 -4.92
C SER A 53 -18.07 11.75 -6.37
N GLY A 54 -17.70 13.01 -6.63
CA GLY A 54 -17.79 13.62 -7.97
C GLY A 54 -16.74 13.10 -8.94
N HIS A 55 -15.51 12.85 -8.45
CA HIS A 55 -14.39 12.34 -9.26
C HIS A 55 -14.18 10.84 -9.15
N GLY A 56 -15.03 10.12 -8.37
CA GLY A 56 -14.95 8.68 -8.23
C GLY A 56 -13.78 8.17 -7.37
N THR A 57 -13.21 9.02 -6.51
CA THR A 57 -12.11 8.65 -5.59
C THR A 57 -12.51 7.49 -4.68
N ASP A 58 -13.72 7.54 -4.14
CA ASP A 58 -14.32 6.48 -3.32
C ASP A 58 -14.39 5.15 -4.08
N ARG A 59 -14.87 5.15 -5.33
CA ARG A 59 -14.90 3.96 -6.19
C ARG A 59 -13.52 3.44 -6.52
N ALA A 60 -12.58 4.34 -6.81
CA ALA A 60 -11.20 3.96 -7.13
C ALA A 60 -10.50 3.31 -5.93
N LEU A 61 -10.66 3.84 -4.72
CA LEU A 61 -10.13 3.23 -3.49
C LEU A 61 -10.73 1.83 -3.26
N VAL A 62 -12.05 1.67 -3.39
CA VAL A 62 -12.72 0.38 -3.24
C VAL A 62 -12.28 -0.59 -4.35
N ALA A 63 -12.13 -0.13 -5.59
CA ALA A 63 -11.62 -0.94 -6.69
C ALA A 63 -10.20 -1.46 -6.38
N GLY A 64 -9.32 -0.60 -5.86
CA GLY A 64 -7.99 -1.01 -5.41
C GLY A 64 -8.03 -2.05 -4.29
N LEU A 65 -8.94 -1.92 -3.31
CA LEU A 65 -9.15 -2.92 -2.26
C LEU A 65 -9.61 -4.27 -2.84
N LEU A 66 -10.30 -4.26 -3.98
CA LEU A 66 -10.66 -5.46 -4.74
C LEU A 66 -9.52 -6.01 -5.62
N GLY A 67 -8.36 -5.33 -5.65
CA GLY A 67 -7.20 -5.71 -6.45
C GLY A 67 -7.23 -5.22 -7.90
N MET A 68 -8.13 -4.30 -8.25
CA MET A 68 -8.21 -3.73 -9.59
C MET A 68 -7.06 -2.75 -9.83
N ASN A 69 -6.51 -2.75 -11.05
CA ASN A 69 -5.54 -1.77 -11.50
C ASN A 69 -6.24 -0.46 -11.95
N PRO A 70 -5.49 0.65 -12.08
CA PRO A 70 -6.07 1.94 -12.46
C PRO A 70 -6.78 1.99 -13.81
N ASP A 71 -6.47 1.07 -14.71
CA ASP A 71 -7.05 0.91 -16.05
C ASP A 71 -8.23 -0.08 -16.13
N ASP A 72 -8.60 -0.67 -15.00
CA ASP A 72 -9.69 -1.64 -14.96
C ASP A 72 -11.04 -0.98 -15.23
N MET A 73 -11.71 -1.43 -16.29
CA MET A 73 -13.02 -0.92 -16.73
C MET A 73 -14.13 -1.13 -15.71
N ARG A 74 -13.91 -1.93 -14.66
CA ARG A 74 -14.88 -2.18 -13.58
C ARG A 74 -14.84 -1.11 -12.48
N ILE A 75 -13.86 -0.20 -12.46
CA ILE A 75 -13.75 0.87 -11.46
C ILE A 75 -15.06 1.65 -11.27
N PRO A 76 -15.80 2.06 -12.32
CA PRO A 76 -17.08 2.74 -12.16
C PRO A 76 -18.15 1.93 -11.41
N PHE A 77 -18.00 0.60 -11.37
CA PHE A 77 -18.90 -0.35 -10.75
C PHE A 77 -18.32 -0.98 -9.47
N ALA A 78 -17.27 -0.40 -8.91
CA ALA A 78 -16.51 -0.96 -7.78
C ALA A 78 -17.40 -1.28 -6.56
N PHE A 79 -18.44 -0.51 -6.30
CA PHE A 79 -19.36 -0.78 -5.18
C PHE A 79 -20.17 -2.05 -5.38
N GLN A 80 -20.66 -2.28 -6.61
CA GLN A 80 -21.35 -3.52 -6.96
C GLN A 80 -20.41 -4.72 -6.94
N GLU A 81 -19.17 -4.53 -7.37
CA GLU A 81 -18.15 -5.58 -7.29
C GLU A 81 -17.75 -5.88 -5.83
N ALA A 82 -17.71 -4.88 -4.95
CA ALA A 82 -17.48 -5.05 -3.52
C ALA A 82 -18.59 -5.89 -2.86
N GLU A 83 -19.86 -5.60 -3.18
CA GLU A 83 -20.99 -6.37 -2.70
C GLU A 83 -20.89 -7.85 -3.14
N LYS A 84 -20.56 -8.11 -4.41
CA LYS A 84 -20.35 -9.47 -4.93
C LYS A 84 -19.20 -10.20 -4.25
N ALA A 85 -18.12 -9.48 -3.93
CA ALA A 85 -16.95 -10.02 -3.25
C ALA A 85 -17.14 -10.16 -1.73
N GLY A 86 -18.25 -9.67 -1.17
CA GLY A 86 -18.50 -9.68 0.27
C GLY A 86 -17.68 -8.66 1.06
N LEU A 87 -17.11 -7.65 0.41
CA LEU A 87 -16.40 -6.55 1.07
C LEU A 87 -17.40 -5.53 1.63
N HIS A 88 -17.50 -5.43 2.94
CA HIS A 88 -18.25 -4.38 3.62
C HIS A 88 -17.37 -3.16 3.85
N PHE A 89 -17.82 -1.99 3.42
CA PHE A 89 -17.02 -0.77 3.57
C PHE A 89 -17.85 0.44 3.95
N THR A 90 -17.19 1.41 4.58
CA THR A 90 -17.71 2.75 4.85
C THR A 90 -16.72 3.78 4.30
N VAL A 91 -17.26 4.92 3.85
CA VAL A 91 -16.46 6.06 3.42
C VAL A 91 -16.94 7.29 4.17
N ASP A 92 -16.05 7.96 4.86
CA ASP A 92 -16.33 9.19 5.58
C ASP A 92 -15.21 10.23 5.40
N LYS A 93 -15.35 11.39 6.05
CA LYS A 93 -14.40 12.50 5.97
C LYS A 93 -13.63 12.62 7.27
N ILE A 94 -12.34 12.91 7.14
CA ILE A 94 -11.45 13.21 8.26
C ILE A 94 -10.68 14.50 7.99
N ASP A 95 -10.35 15.23 9.04
CA ASP A 95 -9.42 16.37 8.97
C ASP A 95 -8.09 15.98 9.62
N LEU A 96 -7.03 15.97 8.82
CA LEU A 96 -5.69 15.60 9.24
C LEU A 96 -4.79 16.83 9.24
N ARG A 97 -4.12 17.08 10.36
CA ARG A 97 -3.13 18.16 10.41
C ARG A 97 -1.89 17.77 9.59
N ASP A 98 -1.36 18.73 8.83
CA ASP A 98 -0.11 18.61 8.07
C ASP A 98 -0.07 17.44 7.05
N ALA A 99 -1.25 16.97 6.57
CA ALA A 99 -1.35 15.93 5.54
C ALA A 99 -1.52 16.53 4.14
N HIS A 100 -1.10 15.75 3.13
CA HIS A 100 -1.34 16.12 1.74
C HIS A 100 -2.85 16.15 1.43
N PRO A 101 -3.37 17.10 0.63
CA PRO A 101 -4.82 17.21 0.37
C PRO A 101 -5.48 15.95 -0.22
N ASN A 102 -4.72 15.12 -0.94
CA ASN A 102 -5.20 13.87 -1.52
C ASN A 102 -4.81 12.67 -0.63
N THR A 103 -5.07 12.74 0.66
CA THR A 103 -4.76 11.67 1.62
C THR A 103 -6.01 10.84 1.92
N ALA A 104 -5.83 9.52 2.01
CA ALA A 104 -6.78 8.58 2.59
C ALA A 104 -6.15 7.83 3.77
N VAL A 105 -6.95 7.60 4.80
CA VAL A 105 -6.66 6.61 5.86
C VAL A 105 -7.59 5.43 5.63
N ILE A 106 -7.04 4.24 5.54
CA ILE A 106 -7.76 3.00 5.26
C ILE A 106 -7.48 2.01 6.37
N GLU A 107 -8.52 1.65 7.10
CA GLU A 107 -8.50 0.52 8.03
C GLU A 107 -9.12 -0.68 7.31
N VAL A 108 -8.41 -1.79 7.24
CA VAL A 108 -8.90 -3.02 6.60
C VAL A 108 -8.77 -4.22 7.53
N ARG A 109 -9.70 -5.18 7.37
CA ARG A 109 -9.68 -6.47 8.05
C ARG A 109 -9.99 -7.59 7.07
N ASP A 110 -9.24 -8.71 7.18
CA ASP A 110 -9.53 -9.94 6.43
C ASP A 110 -10.47 -10.89 7.19
N ALA A 111 -10.81 -12.02 6.54
CA ALA A 111 -11.68 -13.06 7.12
C ALA A 111 -11.05 -13.76 8.35
N HIS A 112 -9.74 -13.68 8.54
CA HIS A 112 -9.00 -14.28 9.66
C HIS A 112 -8.82 -13.32 10.83
N GLY A 113 -9.33 -12.08 10.70
CA GLY A 113 -9.23 -11.04 11.73
C GLY A 113 -7.92 -10.27 11.71
N LYS A 114 -7.04 -10.49 10.73
CA LYS A 114 -5.85 -9.65 10.52
C LYS A 114 -6.29 -8.26 10.14
N GLN A 115 -5.66 -7.24 10.71
CA GLN A 115 -5.99 -5.84 10.51
C GLN A 115 -4.77 -5.07 10.03
N LEU A 116 -5.03 -3.99 9.31
CA LEU A 116 -4.04 -3.03 8.87
C LEU A 116 -4.66 -1.64 8.83
N GLU A 117 -3.93 -0.63 9.30
CA GLU A 117 -4.22 0.78 9.07
C GLU A 117 -3.15 1.38 8.16
N LEU A 118 -3.57 1.95 7.04
CA LEU A 118 -2.70 2.62 6.08
C LEU A 118 -3.10 4.09 5.94
N GLN A 119 -2.15 5.01 6.11
CA GLN A 119 -2.30 6.40 5.67
C GLN A 119 -1.42 6.63 4.46
N ALA A 120 -2.02 6.99 3.33
CA ALA A 120 -1.30 7.25 2.09
C ALA A 120 -1.88 8.43 1.34
N ALA A 121 -1.04 9.07 0.55
CA ALA A 121 -1.42 10.23 -0.28
C ALA A 121 -1.12 9.97 -1.76
N SER A 122 -2.00 10.46 -2.63
CA SER A 122 -1.73 10.57 -4.06
C SER A 122 -1.00 11.88 -4.34
N ILE A 123 0.22 11.78 -4.87
CA ILE A 123 1.12 12.93 -5.10
C ILE A 123 1.17 13.40 -6.56
N GLY A 124 0.21 12.94 -7.38
CA GLY A 124 0.09 13.31 -8.79
C GLY A 124 0.71 12.28 -9.74
N GLY A 125 0.24 12.27 -11.01
CA GLY A 125 0.70 11.33 -12.02
C GLY A 125 0.41 9.84 -11.70
N GLY A 126 -0.58 9.57 -10.84
CA GLY A 126 -0.87 8.22 -10.37
C GLY A 126 0.09 7.70 -9.28
N ARG A 127 1.12 8.47 -8.91
CA ARG A 127 2.07 8.09 -7.85
C ARG A 127 1.46 8.29 -6.47
N ILE A 128 1.89 7.45 -5.54
CA ILE A 128 1.45 7.50 -4.14
C ILE A 128 2.65 7.59 -3.20
N VAL A 129 2.40 8.01 -1.98
CA VAL A 129 3.33 7.89 -0.86
C VAL A 129 2.58 7.36 0.36
N VAL A 130 3.09 6.30 0.95
CA VAL A 130 2.62 5.78 2.24
C VAL A 130 3.33 6.55 3.34
N ASN A 131 2.55 7.18 4.23
CA ASN A 131 3.05 8.05 5.30
C ASN A 131 2.96 7.38 6.67
N LYS A 132 1.96 6.50 6.88
CA LYS A 132 1.82 5.72 8.14
C LYS A 132 1.35 4.31 7.86
N LEU A 133 1.81 3.40 8.69
CA LEU A 133 1.38 2.01 8.72
C LEU A 133 1.18 1.57 10.17
N ASP A 134 -0.06 1.23 10.54
CA ASP A 134 -0.50 0.92 11.91
C ASP A 134 -0.02 1.98 12.92
N GLY A 135 -0.21 3.25 12.56
CA GLY A 135 0.17 4.40 13.37
C GLY A 135 1.67 4.70 13.42
N ILE A 136 2.54 3.90 12.81
CA ILE A 136 3.99 4.16 12.70
C ILE A 136 4.26 5.04 11.49
N ASP A 137 5.00 6.14 11.66
CA ASP A 137 5.42 6.99 10.56
C ASP A 137 6.43 6.24 9.67
N VAL A 138 6.11 6.17 8.37
CA VAL A 138 6.93 5.55 7.33
C VAL A 138 6.97 6.46 6.11
N SER A 139 7.84 6.15 5.13
CA SER A 139 7.84 6.86 3.84
C SER A 139 8.32 5.93 2.75
N PHE A 140 7.42 5.49 1.87
CA PHE A 140 7.74 4.74 0.66
C PHE A 140 6.64 4.94 -0.38
N THR A 141 6.97 4.71 -1.66
CA THR A 141 6.11 5.12 -2.79
C THR A 141 5.46 3.95 -3.53
N GLY A 142 5.98 2.75 -3.41
CA GLY A 142 5.61 1.65 -4.30
C GLY A 142 6.22 1.74 -5.71
N ASP A 143 7.12 2.70 -5.95
CA ASP A 143 7.89 2.78 -7.19
C ASP A 143 8.99 1.71 -7.26
N TYR A 144 9.21 0.99 -6.16
CA TYR A 144 10.15 -0.11 -5.99
C TYR A 144 9.46 -1.34 -5.43
N ASN A 145 10.07 -2.50 -5.67
CA ASN A 145 9.73 -3.71 -4.93
C ASN A 145 9.97 -3.47 -3.44
N THR A 146 8.96 -3.64 -2.61
CA THR A 146 9.03 -3.21 -1.22
C THR A 146 8.70 -4.34 -0.26
N LEU A 147 9.65 -4.66 0.64
CA LEU A 147 9.41 -5.50 1.81
C LEU A 147 9.01 -4.63 3.00
N VAL A 148 7.93 -4.98 3.65
CA VAL A 148 7.54 -4.46 4.96
C VAL A 148 7.72 -5.59 5.98
N VAL A 149 8.74 -5.48 6.82
CA VAL A 149 9.10 -6.47 7.83
C VAL A 149 8.71 -5.93 9.19
N ARG A 150 7.80 -6.62 9.88
CA ARG A 150 7.49 -6.37 11.29
C ARG A 150 8.40 -7.24 12.15
N ASN A 151 9.04 -6.66 13.13
CA ASN A 151 9.93 -7.36 14.02
C ASN A 151 9.86 -6.83 15.45
N HIS A 152 10.30 -7.64 16.42
CA HIS A 152 10.61 -7.11 17.73
C HIS A 152 11.83 -6.19 17.66
N ASP A 153 11.76 -5.04 18.36
CA ASP A 153 12.89 -4.10 18.46
C ASP A 153 14.01 -4.67 19.32
N GLU A 154 14.70 -5.67 18.78
CA GLU A 154 15.78 -6.42 19.42
C GLU A 154 17.08 -6.37 18.60
N ASN A 155 18.20 -6.61 19.30
CA ASN A 155 19.50 -6.68 18.64
C ASN A 155 19.55 -7.85 17.64
N GLY A 156 20.02 -7.58 16.43
CA GLY A 156 20.27 -8.61 15.43
C GLY A 156 19.18 -8.76 14.37
N ALA A 157 17.93 -8.31 14.60
CA ALA A 157 16.85 -8.44 13.63
C ALA A 157 17.21 -7.80 12.27
N LEU A 158 17.70 -6.57 12.28
CA LEU A 158 18.17 -5.88 11.07
C LEU A 158 19.30 -6.66 10.37
N ALA A 159 20.30 -7.12 11.14
CA ALA A 159 21.43 -7.86 10.59
C ALA A 159 20.99 -9.18 9.95
N ALA A 160 20.06 -9.91 10.57
CA ALA A 160 19.51 -11.16 10.03
C ALA A 160 18.85 -10.93 8.68
N VAL A 161 17.94 -9.94 8.57
CA VAL A 161 17.25 -9.61 7.32
C VAL A 161 18.23 -9.20 6.23
N THR A 162 19.14 -8.25 6.51
CA THR A 162 20.09 -7.74 5.52
C THR A 162 21.12 -8.80 5.09
N THR A 163 21.50 -9.73 5.98
CA THR A 163 22.37 -10.88 5.63
C THR A 163 21.69 -11.77 4.60
N ILE A 164 20.42 -12.10 4.80
CA ILE A 164 19.66 -12.92 3.85
C ILE A 164 19.52 -12.22 2.51
N LEU A 165 19.16 -10.91 2.50
CA LEU A 165 19.08 -10.15 1.26
C LEU A 165 20.40 -10.15 0.48
N SER A 166 21.53 -10.00 1.20
CA SER A 166 22.88 -10.08 0.62
C SER A 166 23.18 -11.47 0.02
N GLN A 167 22.85 -12.55 0.74
CA GLN A 167 23.03 -13.93 0.25
C GLN A 167 22.20 -14.21 -0.99
N LEU A 168 21.01 -13.63 -1.07
CA LEU A 168 20.11 -13.71 -2.22
C LEU A 168 20.53 -12.77 -3.37
N ARG A 169 21.60 -11.97 -3.19
CA ARG A 169 22.08 -10.97 -4.14
C ARG A 169 21.02 -9.91 -4.49
N ILE A 170 20.18 -9.55 -3.51
CA ILE A 170 19.18 -8.51 -3.63
C ILE A 170 19.82 -7.19 -3.20
N ASN A 171 19.83 -6.22 -4.10
CA ASN A 171 20.32 -4.88 -3.83
C ASN A 171 19.22 -4.04 -3.18
N VAL A 172 19.56 -3.37 -2.09
CA VAL A 172 18.66 -2.47 -1.35
C VAL A 172 18.82 -1.06 -1.93
N ALA A 173 17.76 -0.53 -2.51
CA ALA A 173 17.71 0.82 -3.06
C ALA A 173 17.50 1.85 -1.93
N ASN A 174 16.62 1.54 -0.99
CA ASN A 174 16.35 2.37 0.17
C ASN A 174 15.90 1.49 1.35
N MET A 175 16.15 1.94 2.58
CA MET A 175 15.69 1.26 3.77
C MET A 175 15.42 2.23 4.90
N SER A 176 14.32 2.04 5.59
CA SER A 176 14.00 2.73 6.83
C SER A 176 13.63 1.74 7.94
N LEU A 177 14.01 2.08 9.17
CA LEU A 177 13.64 1.34 10.38
C LEU A 177 12.88 2.29 11.29
N CYS A 178 11.63 1.98 11.52
CA CYS A 178 10.69 2.82 12.28
C CYS A 178 10.14 2.05 13.48
N ARG A 179 9.84 2.74 14.58
CA ARG A 179 9.25 2.15 15.79
C ARG A 179 8.47 3.17 16.59
N HIS A 180 7.45 2.74 17.31
CA HIS A 180 6.74 3.62 18.26
C HIS A 180 7.56 3.86 19.53
N LYS A 181 8.15 2.79 20.09
CA LYS A 181 8.90 2.84 21.35
C LYS A 181 10.02 1.79 21.36
N ARG A 182 11.05 2.06 22.15
CA ARG A 182 12.14 1.12 22.36
C ARG A 182 11.65 -0.19 22.98
N GLY A 183 12.10 -1.32 22.44
CA GLY A 183 11.76 -2.67 22.91
C GLY A 183 10.33 -3.12 22.61
N GLY A 184 9.61 -2.39 21.74
CA GLY A 184 8.31 -2.80 21.22
C GLY A 184 8.41 -3.40 19.82
N ASP A 185 7.36 -3.24 19.04
CA ASP A 185 7.38 -3.63 17.63
C ASP A 185 8.03 -2.53 16.78
N ALA A 186 8.75 -2.97 15.76
CA ALA A 186 9.40 -2.13 14.77
C ALA A 186 8.98 -2.55 13.36
N LEU A 187 9.10 -1.62 12.43
CA LEU A 187 8.90 -1.83 11.00
C LEU A 187 10.21 -1.54 10.27
N MET A 188 10.68 -2.50 9.47
CA MET A 188 11.67 -2.24 8.42
C MET A 188 10.92 -2.12 7.10
N VAL A 189 11.05 -1.00 6.42
CA VAL A 189 10.61 -0.83 5.04
C VAL A 189 11.86 -0.88 4.18
N ILE A 190 11.94 -1.85 3.28
CA ILE A 190 13.10 -2.12 2.45
C ILE A 190 12.67 -2.12 0.99
N GLU A 191 13.13 -1.12 0.25
CA GLU A 191 12.90 -1.00 -1.19
C GLU A 191 14.07 -1.65 -1.93
N THR A 192 13.78 -2.51 -2.89
CA THR A 192 14.79 -3.32 -3.60
C THR A 192 14.71 -3.16 -5.11
N ASP A 193 15.87 -3.30 -5.78
CA ASP A 193 15.95 -3.22 -7.24
C ASP A 193 15.42 -4.50 -7.90
N GLN A 194 15.62 -5.68 -7.25
CA GLN A 194 15.24 -6.96 -7.79
C GLN A 194 13.92 -7.43 -7.19
N HIS A 195 13.19 -8.20 -7.98
CA HIS A 195 12.03 -8.97 -7.54
C HIS A 195 12.44 -10.03 -6.49
N ILE A 196 11.62 -10.19 -5.47
CA ILE A 196 11.81 -11.18 -4.40
C ILE A 196 10.74 -12.27 -4.54
N LYS A 197 11.19 -13.50 -4.71
CA LYS A 197 10.30 -14.64 -4.92
C LYS A 197 9.54 -14.99 -3.64
N THR A 198 8.31 -15.50 -3.78
CA THR A 198 7.43 -15.84 -2.65
C THR A 198 8.10 -16.72 -1.61
N HIS A 199 8.87 -17.76 -2.01
CA HIS A 199 9.56 -18.62 -1.05
C HIS A 199 10.68 -17.89 -0.28
N GLN A 200 11.28 -16.85 -0.86
CA GLN A 200 12.29 -16.02 -0.18
C GLN A 200 11.63 -15.10 0.85
N VAL A 201 10.45 -14.56 0.53
CA VAL A 201 9.63 -13.79 1.48
C VAL A 201 9.22 -14.68 2.66
N SER A 202 8.75 -15.90 2.39
CA SER A 202 8.39 -16.88 3.42
C SER A 202 9.58 -17.21 4.32
N PHE A 203 10.77 -17.39 3.75
CA PHE A 203 11.98 -17.67 4.51
C PHE A 203 12.37 -16.49 5.44
N LEU A 204 12.22 -15.25 4.96
CA LEU A 204 12.46 -14.07 5.81
C LEU A 204 11.48 -14.02 6.99
N ALA A 205 10.24 -14.47 6.80
CA ALA A 205 9.22 -14.49 7.85
C ALA A 205 9.49 -15.53 8.95
N GLU A 206 10.35 -16.54 8.69
CA GLU A 206 10.73 -17.56 9.63
C GLU A 206 11.96 -17.17 10.50
N LEU A 207 12.57 -16.02 10.23
CA LEU A 207 13.73 -15.56 11.00
C LEU A 207 13.36 -15.23 12.45
N PRO A 208 14.24 -15.54 13.43
CA PRO A 208 14.01 -15.18 14.82
C PRO A 208 13.75 -13.68 15.01
N GLY A 209 12.73 -13.34 15.81
CA GLY A 209 12.36 -11.97 16.09
C GLY A 209 11.55 -11.27 14.99
N ILE A 210 11.31 -11.92 13.85
CA ILE A 210 10.41 -11.43 12.79
C ILE A 210 8.98 -11.86 13.12
N LEU A 211 8.07 -10.90 13.09
CA LEU A 211 6.64 -11.10 13.36
C LEU A 211 5.85 -11.37 12.08
N SER A 212 6.16 -10.65 11.03
CA SER A 212 5.60 -10.87 9.70
C SER A 212 6.42 -10.17 8.62
N VAL A 213 6.32 -10.68 7.40
CA VAL A 213 6.89 -10.06 6.20
C VAL A 213 5.78 -9.93 5.17
N THR A 214 5.61 -8.74 4.64
CA THR A 214 4.71 -8.48 3.52
C THR A 214 5.53 -7.92 2.37
N TYR A 215 5.25 -8.37 1.15
CA TYR A 215 5.96 -7.95 -0.04
C TYR A 215 4.99 -7.30 -1.02
N TYR A 216 5.34 -6.10 -1.45
CA TYR A 216 4.70 -5.41 -2.54
C TYR A 216 5.57 -5.55 -3.78
N ASP A 217 5.01 -6.15 -4.83
CA ASP A 217 5.66 -6.36 -6.11
C ASP A 217 5.27 -5.22 -7.06
N LYS A 218 6.25 -4.46 -7.50
CA LYS A 218 6.05 -3.39 -8.46
C LYS A 218 5.58 -3.93 -9.83
N GLU A 219 6.08 -5.11 -10.24
CA GLU A 219 5.78 -5.69 -11.56
C GLU A 219 4.34 -6.20 -11.67
N ASP A 220 3.67 -6.48 -10.53
CA ASP A 220 2.23 -6.82 -10.54
C ASP A 220 1.35 -5.63 -11.02
N GLU A 221 1.91 -4.41 -11.12
CA GLU A 221 1.23 -3.27 -11.72
C GLU A 221 1.47 -3.16 -13.22
N ASP A 222 2.58 -3.69 -13.75
CA ASP A 222 3.00 -3.54 -15.14
C ASP A 222 2.57 -4.71 -16.04
N HIS A 223 2.10 -5.83 -15.47
CA HIS A 223 1.72 -7.04 -16.21
C HIS A 223 0.22 -7.11 -16.54
N VAL A 224 -0.34 -6.06 -17.15
CA VAL A 224 -1.57 -6.16 -17.95
C VAL A 224 -1.34 -5.42 -19.26
N SER A 225 -0.67 -6.11 -20.17
CA SER A 225 -0.66 -5.77 -21.59
C SER A 225 -1.34 -6.88 -22.39
#